data_93b990e64a14b35ccfb02e1f9193850e
#
_entry.id   93b990e64a14b35ccfb02e1f9193850e
#
_cell.length_a   1.000
_cell.length_b   1.000
_cell.length_c   1.000
_cell.angle_alpha   90.00
_cell.angle_beta   90.00
_cell.angle_gamma   90.00
#
_symmetry.space_group_name_H-M   'P 1'
#
loop_
_entity.id
_entity.type
_entity.pdbx_description
1 polymer ?
#
loop_
_entity_poly.entity_id
_entity_poly.type
_entity_poly.pdbx_seq_one_letter_code
_entity_poly.pdbx_strand_id
1 'polypeptide(L)'
;MGRLVKESIAFQNTTFFDELTLAFDEVKNLKETDVGDSEPIYRISKIIKNHTNLNITIDAENDYPPCIDIPNIDRNNPLINAAQRAIVNSTDGLTMIESSNEVLHGTVNIKTAKVSGVFSDIKAKMYLGKAFIQGNKYSSQELAAITLHEVGHLFTYFEFITRTVRTNQVLAGLSKILDGSENQEKREVALLSAKKALKLDKLDLSQLKDVNTKTTQVVLIDALVKETRTELGYNLFAESSWEYLCDQFSARHGAGVHLATALSKIYKSNYNISYRSLAVYLAVEMIKVILISNLAFLGILFLVVMLDSQDGGGYDLPSARLKRIRDQATQYLKNKQISDVERRRILDEIESIDKLLAEMTNRKQLFTYIHEFFSKRTRDERAYRKLQYELEDIAMNDLYVKAAEFKLMGNT
;
A
#
# COMPACT_ATOMS: atom_id res chain seq x y z
N MET A 1 -4.23 19.74 -13.96
CA MET A 1 -4.70 20.24 -12.66
C MET A 1 -4.44 19.17 -11.62
N GLY A 2 -3.26 19.19 -11.01
CA GLY A 2 -2.92 18.35 -9.87
C GLY A 2 -3.68 18.85 -8.65
N ARG A 3 -4.86 18.30 -8.40
CA ARG A 3 -5.54 18.54 -7.15
C ARG A 3 -4.77 17.79 -6.07
N LEU A 4 -4.16 18.54 -5.17
CA LEU A 4 -3.67 18.09 -3.87
C LEU A 4 -4.55 16.96 -3.34
N VAL A 5 -3.92 15.89 -2.88
CA VAL A 5 -4.58 14.82 -2.12
C VAL A 5 -5.52 15.49 -1.14
N LYS A 6 -6.81 15.22 -1.28
CA LYS A 6 -7.80 15.79 -0.38
C LYS A 6 -7.39 15.41 1.04
N GLU A 7 -7.50 16.34 1.98
CA GLU A 7 -7.21 16.24 3.42
C GLU A 7 -7.90 15.06 4.17
N SER A 8 -8.35 14.03 3.44
CA SER A 8 -8.96 12.82 4.02
C SER A 8 -7.98 12.02 4.87
N ILE A 9 -6.68 12.34 4.76
CA ILE A 9 -5.61 11.73 5.52
C ILE A 9 -5.19 12.69 6.64
N ALA A 10 -6.12 13.00 7.53
CA ALA A 10 -5.78 13.70 8.76
C ALA A 10 -4.83 12.82 9.60
N PHE A 11 -3.85 13.44 10.23
CA PHE A 11 -3.05 12.80 11.27
C PHE A 11 -4.01 12.26 12.30
N GLN A 12 -3.99 10.97 12.44
CA GLN A 12 -4.79 10.32 13.45
C GLN A 12 -3.99 10.26 14.75
N ASN A 13 -4.68 9.96 15.81
CA ASN A 13 -4.18 9.86 17.14
C ASN A 13 -2.83 9.11 17.22
N THR A 14 -1.78 9.77 17.66
CA THR A 14 -0.46 9.17 17.87
C THR A 14 -0.46 8.12 19.01
N THR A 15 -1.50 8.08 19.83
CA THR A 15 -1.64 7.14 20.96
C THR A 15 -1.41 5.69 20.53
N PHE A 16 -1.83 5.30 19.33
CA PHE A 16 -1.60 3.95 18.81
C PHE A 16 -0.11 3.64 18.72
N PHE A 17 0.67 4.56 18.14
CA PHE A 17 2.11 4.43 18.02
C PHE A 17 2.80 4.44 19.39
N ASP A 18 2.38 5.34 20.28
CA ASP A 18 2.96 5.48 21.62
C ASP A 18 2.73 4.21 22.47
N GLU A 19 1.52 3.64 22.44
CA GLU A 19 1.19 2.39 23.14
C GLU A 19 1.99 1.20 22.59
N LEU A 20 2.15 1.09 21.26
CA LEU A 20 2.98 0.05 20.66
C LEU A 20 4.45 0.21 21.07
N THR A 21 4.96 1.44 21.08
CA THR A 21 6.33 1.72 21.49
C THR A 21 6.59 1.25 22.92
N LEU A 22 5.71 1.59 23.87
CA LEU A 22 5.81 1.14 25.25
C LEU A 22 5.78 -0.39 25.38
N ALA A 23 4.89 -1.05 24.61
CA ALA A 23 4.83 -2.50 24.62
C ALA A 23 6.12 -3.13 24.07
N PHE A 24 6.74 -2.57 23.03
CA PHE A 24 8.03 -3.03 22.54
C PHE A 24 9.18 -2.75 23.49
N ASP A 25 9.16 -1.66 24.26
CA ASP A 25 10.14 -1.42 25.30
C ASP A 25 10.11 -2.54 26.36
N GLU A 26 8.93 -3.01 26.73
CA GLU A 26 8.80 -4.13 27.66
C GLU A 26 9.28 -5.45 27.07
N VAL A 27 8.91 -5.76 25.79
CA VAL A 27 9.39 -6.97 25.10
C VAL A 27 10.93 -7.00 25.04
N LYS A 28 11.56 -5.87 24.75
CA LYS A 28 13.03 -5.77 24.65
C LYS A 28 13.74 -6.00 25.99
N ASN A 29 13.06 -5.80 27.09
CA ASN A 29 13.58 -6.09 28.43
C ASN A 29 13.45 -7.56 28.86
N LEU A 30 12.73 -8.39 28.08
CA LEU A 30 12.61 -9.84 28.33
C LEU A 30 13.87 -10.58 27.88
N LYS A 31 14.09 -11.78 28.45
CA LYS A 31 15.09 -12.70 27.90
C LYS A 31 14.59 -13.25 26.57
N GLU A 32 15.48 -13.54 25.66
CA GLU A 32 15.17 -14.05 24.31
C GLU A 32 14.30 -15.32 24.35
N THR A 33 14.52 -16.19 25.34
CA THR A 33 13.72 -17.40 25.55
C THR A 33 12.26 -17.13 25.92
N ASP A 34 11.97 -15.96 26.46
CA ASP A 34 10.67 -15.65 27.09
C ASP A 34 9.78 -14.78 26.19
N VAL A 35 10.24 -14.44 24.98
CA VAL A 35 9.55 -13.48 24.08
C VAL A 35 8.27 -14.08 23.46
N GLY A 36 8.30 -15.33 23.00
CA GLY A 36 7.28 -15.92 22.14
C GLY A 36 5.85 -15.74 22.64
N ASP A 37 5.52 -16.38 23.77
CA ASP A 37 4.19 -16.34 24.39
C ASP A 37 4.10 -15.35 25.57
N SER A 38 4.88 -14.27 25.53
CA SER A 38 4.93 -13.30 26.62
C SER A 38 3.69 -12.40 26.68
N GLU A 39 3.35 -11.94 27.88
CA GLU A 39 2.25 -11.00 28.10
C GLU A 39 2.42 -9.71 27.28
N PRO A 40 3.62 -9.08 27.16
CA PRO A 40 3.81 -7.91 26.30
C PRO A 40 3.52 -8.17 24.82
N ILE A 41 3.85 -9.34 24.26
CA ILE A 41 3.48 -9.72 22.88
C ILE A 41 1.94 -9.81 22.74
N TYR A 42 1.29 -10.40 23.73
CA TYR A 42 -0.18 -10.46 23.77
C TYR A 42 -0.81 -9.06 23.82
N ARG A 43 -0.15 -8.15 24.58
CA ARG A 43 -0.59 -6.75 24.69
C ARG A 43 -0.47 -6.00 23.37
N ILE A 44 0.56 -6.26 22.54
CA ILE A 44 0.67 -5.67 21.19
C ILE A 44 -0.57 -6.05 20.35
N SER A 45 -0.95 -7.32 20.32
CA SER A 45 -2.15 -7.78 19.61
C SER A 45 -3.42 -7.08 20.12
N LYS A 46 -3.54 -6.88 21.43
CA LYS A 46 -4.67 -6.18 22.08
C LYS A 46 -4.71 -4.70 21.71
N ILE A 47 -3.54 -4.04 21.70
CA ILE A 47 -3.41 -2.63 21.28
C ILE A 47 -3.88 -2.49 19.82
N ILE A 48 -3.39 -3.34 18.91
CA ILE A 48 -3.83 -3.34 17.52
C ILE A 48 -5.36 -3.47 17.41
N LYS A 49 -5.92 -4.43 18.16
CA LYS A 49 -7.38 -4.66 18.15
C LYS A 49 -8.17 -3.45 18.66
N ASN A 50 -7.70 -2.79 19.72
CA ASN A 50 -8.38 -1.63 20.30
C ASN A 50 -8.43 -0.43 19.34
N HIS A 51 -7.34 -0.21 18.60
CA HIS A 51 -7.22 0.92 17.69
C HIS A 51 -7.88 0.68 16.33
N THR A 52 -7.86 -0.56 15.84
CA THR A 52 -8.26 -0.89 14.46
C THR A 52 -9.47 -1.83 14.36
N ASN A 53 -9.83 -2.51 15.42
CA ASN A 53 -10.73 -3.69 15.46
C ASN A 53 -10.20 -4.90 14.65
N LEU A 54 -8.97 -4.89 14.14
CA LEU A 54 -8.37 -6.03 13.46
C LEU A 54 -8.01 -7.11 14.49
N ASN A 55 -8.24 -8.36 14.12
CA ASN A 55 -7.92 -9.52 14.96
C ASN A 55 -6.59 -10.12 14.50
N ILE A 56 -5.49 -9.54 14.96
CA ILE A 56 -4.12 -9.93 14.59
C ILE A 56 -3.45 -10.60 15.77
N THR A 57 -2.92 -11.82 15.56
CA THR A 57 -2.03 -12.50 16.51
C THR A 57 -0.58 -12.32 16.07
N ILE A 58 0.30 -12.06 17.03
CA ILE A 58 1.73 -11.92 16.76
C ILE A 58 2.40 -13.28 16.97
N ASP A 59 3.14 -13.74 15.95
CA ASP A 59 4.08 -14.86 16.07
C ASP A 59 5.50 -14.30 16.17
N ALA A 60 6.06 -14.41 17.36
CA ALA A 60 7.44 -13.99 17.63
C ALA A 60 8.41 -15.19 17.76
N GLU A 61 7.96 -16.42 17.56
CA GLU A 61 8.79 -17.62 17.76
C GLU A 61 9.73 -17.89 16.59
N ASN A 62 9.29 -17.58 15.38
CA ASN A 62 10.04 -17.88 14.16
C ASN A 62 10.90 -16.68 13.73
N ASP A 63 12.09 -16.95 13.19
CA ASP A 63 12.99 -15.91 12.67
C ASP A 63 12.60 -15.41 11.27
N TYR A 64 11.29 -15.23 11.05
CA TYR A 64 10.81 -14.60 9.83
C TYR A 64 11.03 -13.08 9.86
N PRO A 65 11.31 -12.47 8.70
CA PRO A 65 11.24 -11.02 8.61
C PRO A 65 9.84 -10.54 8.94
N PRO A 66 9.67 -9.30 9.42
CA PRO A 66 8.35 -8.74 9.67
C PRO A 66 7.47 -8.88 8.43
N CYS A 67 6.35 -9.54 8.59
CA CYS A 67 5.34 -9.67 7.54
C CYS A 67 3.99 -10.07 8.16
N ILE A 68 2.91 -9.74 7.48
CA ILE A 68 1.57 -10.16 7.84
C ILE A 68 1.05 -11.18 6.83
N ASP A 69 0.49 -12.26 7.37
CA ASP A 69 -0.21 -13.24 6.55
C ASP A 69 -1.59 -12.69 6.19
N ILE A 70 -1.74 -12.32 4.92
CA ILE A 70 -3.01 -11.81 4.41
C ILE A 70 -3.91 -13.01 4.14
N PRO A 71 -5.10 -13.08 4.77
CA PRO A 71 -6.02 -14.18 4.58
C PRO A 71 -6.36 -14.37 3.11
N ASN A 72 -6.07 -15.54 2.57
CA ASN A 72 -6.42 -15.83 1.17
C ASN A 72 -7.95 -15.91 1.03
N ILE A 73 -8.53 -14.97 0.29
CA ILE A 73 -9.95 -14.97 -0.02
C ILE A 73 -10.14 -15.71 -1.36
N ASP A 74 -10.09 -17.01 -1.28
CA ASP A 74 -10.40 -17.88 -2.41
C ASP A 74 -11.91 -17.99 -2.66
N ARG A 75 -12.28 -18.72 -3.72
CA ARG A 75 -13.69 -18.95 -4.08
C ARG A 75 -14.50 -19.68 -3.00
N ASN A 76 -13.85 -20.36 -2.07
CA ASN A 76 -14.47 -21.11 -0.98
C ASN A 76 -14.63 -20.23 0.27
N ASN A 77 -14.06 -19.03 0.29
CA ASN A 77 -14.19 -18.15 1.43
C ASN A 77 -15.64 -17.71 1.63
N PRO A 78 -16.19 -17.80 2.85
CA PRO A 78 -17.58 -17.43 3.14
C PRO A 78 -17.95 -16.01 2.70
N LEU A 79 -17.02 -15.05 2.73
CA LEU A 79 -17.23 -13.66 2.28
C LEU A 79 -17.48 -13.60 0.77
N ILE A 80 -16.63 -14.27 -0.01
CA ILE A 80 -16.77 -14.33 -1.47
C ILE A 80 -18.05 -15.06 -1.84
N ASN A 81 -18.33 -16.19 -1.16
CA ASN A 81 -19.56 -16.94 -1.38
C ASN A 81 -20.82 -16.13 -1.04
N ALA A 82 -20.81 -15.35 0.02
CA ALA A 82 -21.93 -14.47 0.36
C ALA A 82 -22.14 -13.40 -0.71
N ALA A 83 -21.06 -12.74 -1.16
CA ALA A 83 -21.12 -11.76 -2.24
C ALA A 83 -21.61 -12.38 -3.55
N GLN A 84 -21.09 -13.54 -3.94
CA GLN A 84 -21.53 -14.24 -5.15
C GLN A 84 -23.01 -14.66 -5.08
N ARG A 85 -23.48 -15.17 -3.93
CA ARG A 85 -24.90 -15.52 -3.73
C ARG A 85 -25.79 -14.29 -3.84
N ALA A 86 -25.39 -13.16 -3.28
CA ALA A 86 -26.13 -11.92 -3.40
C ALA A 86 -26.26 -11.47 -4.87
N ILE A 87 -25.20 -11.61 -5.65
CA ILE A 87 -25.20 -11.30 -7.09
C ILE A 87 -26.09 -12.26 -7.88
N VAL A 88 -25.97 -13.57 -7.62
CA VAL A 88 -26.71 -14.60 -8.36
C VAL A 88 -28.20 -14.61 -8.01
N ASN A 89 -28.56 -14.43 -6.74
CA ASN A 89 -29.93 -14.49 -6.26
C ASN A 89 -30.74 -13.20 -6.53
N SER A 90 -30.07 -12.09 -6.83
CA SER A 90 -30.75 -10.85 -7.17
C SER A 90 -31.26 -10.92 -8.61
N THR A 91 -32.57 -10.82 -8.79
CA THR A 91 -33.21 -10.79 -10.11
C THR A 91 -33.27 -9.38 -10.70
N ASP A 92 -33.23 -8.34 -9.86
CA ASP A 92 -33.34 -6.96 -10.25
C ASP A 92 -32.01 -6.22 -10.18
N GLY A 93 -31.62 -5.60 -11.30
CA GLY A 93 -30.35 -4.87 -11.41
C GLY A 93 -30.27 -3.64 -10.51
N LEU A 94 -31.39 -2.94 -10.26
CA LEU A 94 -31.42 -1.75 -9.40
C LEU A 94 -31.18 -2.14 -7.93
N THR A 95 -31.83 -3.18 -7.47
CA THR A 95 -31.61 -3.76 -6.12
C THR A 95 -30.15 -4.15 -5.92
N MET A 96 -29.51 -4.75 -6.96
CA MET A 96 -28.06 -5.06 -6.90
C MET A 96 -27.20 -3.82 -6.68
N ILE A 97 -27.50 -2.73 -7.38
CA ILE A 97 -26.74 -1.49 -7.26
C ILE A 97 -26.93 -0.89 -5.86
N GLU A 98 -28.16 -0.80 -5.38
CA GLU A 98 -28.51 -0.17 -4.11
C GLU A 98 -27.95 -0.94 -2.90
N SER A 99 -28.00 -2.29 -2.93
CA SER A 99 -27.48 -3.16 -1.86
C SER A 99 -25.96 -3.38 -1.93
N SER A 100 -25.27 -2.80 -2.90
CA SER A 100 -23.83 -3.07 -3.12
C SER A 100 -22.92 -2.70 -1.94
N ASN A 101 -23.36 -1.82 -1.04
CA ASN A 101 -22.61 -1.46 0.18
C ASN A 101 -22.73 -2.51 1.29
N GLU A 102 -23.73 -3.40 1.24
CA GLU A 102 -24.06 -4.35 2.31
C GLU A 102 -23.54 -5.75 2.02
N VAL A 103 -23.09 -6.03 0.79
CA VAL A 103 -22.74 -7.38 0.30
C VAL A 103 -21.71 -8.09 1.14
N LEU A 104 -20.72 -7.40 1.64
CA LEU A 104 -19.65 -8.01 2.45
C LEU A 104 -19.95 -8.04 3.95
N HIS A 105 -21.03 -7.39 4.40
CA HIS A 105 -21.32 -7.24 5.84
C HIS A 105 -20.12 -6.75 6.66
N GLY A 106 -19.19 -6.04 6.03
CA GLY A 106 -17.98 -5.48 6.63
C GLY A 106 -17.65 -4.13 6.02
N THR A 107 -17.10 -3.24 6.83
CA THR A 107 -16.69 -1.91 6.38
C THR A 107 -15.28 -1.55 6.83
N VAL A 108 -14.63 -0.71 6.04
CA VAL A 108 -13.34 -0.09 6.36
C VAL A 108 -13.56 1.42 6.47
N ASN A 109 -13.19 1.97 7.61
CA ASN A 109 -13.25 3.41 7.81
C ASN A 109 -11.84 4.01 7.71
N ILE A 110 -11.52 4.57 6.55
CA ILE A 110 -10.20 5.16 6.27
C ILE A 110 -9.88 6.39 7.13
N LYS A 111 -10.88 7.06 7.71
CA LYS A 111 -10.67 8.23 8.57
C LYS A 111 -10.30 7.86 10.01
N THR A 112 -10.85 6.76 10.51
CA THR A 112 -10.61 6.29 11.89
C THR A 112 -9.66 5.11 11.97
N ALA A 113 -9.21 4.56 10.84
CA ALA A 113 -8.42 3.34 10.73
C ALA A 113 -9.07 2.11 11.40
N LYS A 114 -10.41 2.08 11.44
CA LYS A 114 -11.16 0.96 12.05
C LYS A 114 -11.90 0.15 10.99
N VAL A 115 -11.92 -1.15 11.22
CA VAL A 115 -12.77 -2.08 10.47
C VAL A 115 -13.97 -2.49 11.32
N SER A 116 -15.02 -2.98 10.67
CA SER A 116 -16.21 -3.48 11.36
C SER A 116 -16.86 -4.64 10.60
N GLY A 117 -17.82 -5.29 11.26
CA GLY A 117 -18.50 -6.46 10.72
C GLY A 117 -17.52 -7.62 10.54
N VAL A 118 -17.70 -8.40 9.47
CA VAL A 118 -16.91 -9.63 9.24
C VAL A 118 -15.39 -9.39 9.19
N PHE A 119 -14.94 -8.18 8.86
CA PHE A 119 -13.51 -7.88 8.84
C PHE A 119 -12.88 -7.88 10.24
N SER A 120 -13.66 -7.61 11.28
CA SER A 120 -13.21 -7.70 12.66
C SER A 120 -13.10 -9.14 13.19
N ASP A 121 -13.77 -10.09 12.52
CA ASP A 121 -13.78 -11.50 12.91
C ASP A 121 -12.69 -12.31 12.21
N ILE A 122 -12.13 -11.77 11.10
CA ILE A 122 -11.07 -12.44 10.36
C ILE A 122 -9.79 -12.43 11.19
N LYS A 123 -9.26 -13.61 11.46
CA LYS A 123 -7.99 -13.79 12.16
C LYS A 123 -6.84 -13.69 11.15
N ALA A 124 -5.88 -12.83 11.43
CA ALA A 124 -4.64 -12.72 10.69
C ALA A 124 -3.45 -13.01 11.61
N LYS A 125 -2.33 -13.44 11.04
CA LYS A 125 -1.09 -13.70 11.77
C LYS A 125 -0.01 -12.75 11.28
N MET A 126 0.65 -12.08 12.22
CA MET A 126 1.81 -11.23 11.94
C MET A 126 3.06 -11.91 12.49
N TYR A 127 4.07 -12.03 11.66
CA TYR A 127 5.37 -12.58 12.04
C TYR A 127 6.32 -11.45 12.41
N LEU A 128 6.90 -11.55 13.60
CA LEU A 128 7.92 -10.63 14.10
C LEU A 128 9.01 -11.47 14.78
N GLY A 129 10.02 -11.91 14.02
CA GLY A 129 11.05 -12.82 14.53
C GLY A 129 11.76 -12.32 15.76
N LYS A 130 12.13 -13.22 16.70
CA LYS A 130 12.82 -12.89 17.96
C LYS A 130 14.07 -12.06 17.72
N ALA A 131 14.92 -12.49 16.79
CA ALA A 131 16.14 -11.79 16.43
C ALA A 131 15.88 -10.37 15.90
N PHE A 132 14.73 -10.15 15.28
CA PHE A 132 14.30 -8.83 14.82
C PHE A 132 13.89 -7.93 15.97
N ILE A 133 13.13 -8.45 16.94
CA ILE A 133 12.64 -7.70 18.10
C ILE A 133 13.76 -7.38 19.06
N GLN A 134 14.53 -8.39 19.47
CA GLN A 134 15.54 -8.27 20.53
C GLN A 134 16.91 -7.83 20.03
N GLY A 135 17.16 -7.92 18.74
CA GLY A 135 18.38 -7.39 18.15
C GLY A 135 18.54 -5.89 18.40
N ASN A 136 19.77 -5.46 18.75
CA ASN A 136 20.07 -4.03 18.98
C ASN A 136 19.97 -3.16 17.72
N LYS A 137 19.52 -3.73 16.62
CA LYS A 137 19.43 -3.06 15.31
C LYS A 137 18.28 -2.04 15.27
N TYR A 138 17.14 -2.36 15.86
CA TYR A 138 15.93 -1.54 15.81
C TYR A 138 15.55 -1.03 17.19
N SER A 139 15.16 0.23 17.28
CA SER A 139 14.56 0.79 18.50
C SER A 139 13.10 0.33 18.65
N SER A 140 12.50 0.51 19.82
CA SER A 140 11.10 0.20 20.06
C SER A 140 10.17 1.03 19.16
N GLN A 141 10.52 2.29 18.90
CA GLN A 141 9.81 3.16 17.98
C GLN A 141 9.87 2.62 16.53
N GLU A 142 11.03 2.11 16.12
CA GLU A 142 11.18 1.52 14.78
C GLU A 142 10.37 0.22 14.65
N LEU A 143 10.35 -0.61 15.69
CA LEU A 143 9.52 -1.82 15.74
C LEU A 143 8.04 -1.49 15.72
N ALA A 144 7.59 -0.49 16.46
CA ALA A 144 6.22 0.00 16.44
C ALA A 144 5.84 0.54 15.04
N ALA A 145 6.74 1.29 14.40
CA ALA A 145 6.52 1.82 13.06
C ALA A 145 6.39 0.72 11.99
N ILE A 146 7.24 -0.32 12.06
CA ILE A 146 7.14 -1.49 11.19
C ILE A 146 5.84 -2.26 11.45
N THR A 147 5.46 -2.44 12.72
CA THR A 147 4.20 -3.10 13.08
C THR A 147 3.00 -2.34 12.51
N LEU A 148 2.99 -1.02 12.57
CA LEU A 148 1.95 -0.21 11.95
C LEU A 148 1.93 -0.34 10.42
N HIS A 149 3.08 -0.46 9.78
CA HIS A 149 3.18 -0.71 8.35
C HIS A 149 2.55 -2.07 7.99
N GLU A 150 2.86 -3.14 8.73
CA GLU A 150 2.28 -4.46 8.52
C GLU A 150 0.75 -4.48 8.77
N VAL A 151 0.27 -3.78 9.80
CA VAL A 151 -1.16 -3.57 10.02
C VAL A 151 -1.80 -2.86 8.82
N GLY A 152 -1.08 -1.92 8.23
CA GLY A 152 -1.47 -1.20 7.02
C GLY A 152 -1.75 -2.12 5.83
N HIS A 153 -1.00 -3.21 5.66
CA HIS A 153 -1.25 -4.19 4.59
C HIS A 153 -2.64 -4.83 4.72
N LEU A 154 -3.02 -5.29 5.91
CA LEU A 154 -4.33 -5.91 6.12
C LEU A 154 -5.46 -4.89 5.95
N PHE A 155 -5.27 -3.67 6.44
CA PHE A 155 -6.22 -2.58 6.29
C PHE A 155 -6.43 -2.22 4.80
N THR A 156 -5.35 -2.06 4.04
CA THR A 156 -5.36 -1.81 2.60
C THR A 156 -6.04 -2.93 1.83
N TYR A 157 -5.77 -4.17 2.21
CA TYR A 157 -6.39 -5.34 1.60
C TYR A 157 -7.90 -5.37 1.78
N PHE A 158 -8.42 -5.10 2.99
CA PHE A 158 -9.87 -5.05 3.23
C PHE A 158 -10.54 -3.88 2.48
N GLU A 159 -9.86 -2.76 2.37
CA GLU A 159 -10.35 -1.63 1.57
C GLU A 159 -10.42 -1.99 0.08
N PHE A 160 -9.37 -2.66 -0.44
CA PHE A 160 -9.35 -3.16 -1.82
C PHE A 160 -10.50 -4.12 -2.10
N ILE A 161 -10.73 -5.10 -1.23
CA ILE A 161 -11.83 -6.07 -1.39
C ILE A 161 -13.17 -5.37 -1.35
N THR A 162 -13.38 -4.48 -0.38
CA THR A 162 -14.63 -3.74 -0.24
C THR A 162 -14.97 -2.99 -1.51
N ARG A 163 -14.01 -2.26 -2.07
CA ARG A 163 -14.24 -1.50 -3.30
C ARG A 163 -14.42 -2.40 -4.51
N THR A 164 -13.62 -3.46 -4.62
CA THR A 164 -13.69 -4.40 -5.75
C THR A 164 -15.05 -5.11 -5.79
N VAL A 165 -15.51 -5.66 -4.67
CA VAL A 165 -16.79 -6.39 -4.61
C VAL A 165 -17.97 -5.44 -4.88
N ARG A 166 -17.96 -4.26 -4.27
CA ARG A 166 -18.97 -3.22 -4.54
C ARG A 166 -19.02 -2.86 -6.01
N THR A 167 -17.86 -2.59 -6.60
CA THR A 167 -17.76 -2.21 -8.02
C THR A 167 -18.31 -3.32 -8.91
N ASN A 168 -17.90 -4.55 -8.69
CA ASN A 168 -18.37 -5.68 -9.50
C ASN A 168 -19.89 -5.85 -9.40
N GLN A 169 -20.47 -5.68 -8.22
CA GLN A 169 -21.92 -5.78 -8.05
C GLN A 169 -22.65 -4.63 -8.74
N VAL A 170 -22.17 -3.40 -8.62
CA VAL A 170 -22.74 -2.25 -9.32
C VAL A 170 -22.70 -2.44 -10.83
N LEU A 171 -21.54 -2.87 -11.36
CA LEU A 171 -21.39 -3.12 -12.80
C LEU A 171 -22.26 -4.27 -13.29
N ALA A 172 -22.42 -5.34 -12.51
CA ALA A 172 -23.31 -6.45 -12.85
C ALA A 172 -24.79 -6.02 -12.85
N GLY A 173 -25.22 -5.26 -11.85
CA GLY A 173 -26.58 -4.69 -11.79
C GLY A 173 -26.85 -3.74 -12.95
N LEU A 174 -25.88 -2.89 -13.27
CA LEU A 174 -25.97 -1.96 -14.38
C LEU A 174 -26.11 -2.69 -15.73
N SER A 175 -25.31 -3.75 -15.97
CA SER A 175 -25.42 -4.56 -17.20
C SER A 175 -26.82 -5.14 -17.35
N LYS A 176 -27.41 -5.70 -16.29
CA LYS A 176 -28.76 -6.28 -16.37
C LYS A 176 -29.81 -5.24 -16.82
N ILE A 177 -29.65 -3.97 -16.42
CA ILE A 177 -30.59 -2.91 -16.80
C ILE A 177 -30.28 -2.40 -18.21
N LEU A 178 -29.01 -2.12 -18.52
CA LEU A 178 -28.65 -1.51 -19.80
C LEU A 178 -28.82 -2.48 -20.97
N ASP A 179 -28.54 -3.77 -20.78
CA ASP A 179 -28.70 -4.80 -21.83
C ASP A 179 -30.15 -5.24 -22.01
N GLY A 180 -30.98 -5.08 -21.00
CA GLY A 180 -32.37 -5.54 -20.99
C GLY A 180 -33.43 -4.46 -21.20
N SER A 181 -33.06 -3.18 -21.26
CA SER A 181 -34.04 -2.08 -21.29
C SER A 181 -33.81 -1.11 -22.45
N GLU A 182 -34.83 -0.95 -23.31
CA GLU A 182 -34.92 0.14 -24.28
C GLU A 182 -35.46 1.45 -23.63
N ASN A 183 -35.90 1.39 -22.37
CA ASN A 183 -36.48 2.55 -21.67
C ASN A 183 -35.36 3.47 -21.14
N GLN A 184 -35.28 4.66 -21.73
CA GLN A 184 -34.30 5.70 -21.38
C GLN A 184 -34.38 6.12 -19.91
N GLU A 185 -35.57 6.22 -19.34
CA GLU A 185 -35.75 6.62 -17.93
C GLU A 185 -35.14 5.60 -16.96
N LYS A 186 -35.33 4.29 -17.23
CA LYS A 186 -34.72 3.23 -16.42
C LYS A 186 -33.18 3.26 -16.50
N ARG A 187 -32.64 3.56 -17.70
CA ARG A 187 -31.19 3.72 -17.88
C ARG A 187 -30.64 4.88 -17.08
N GLU A 188 -31.32 6.04 -17.07
CA GLU A 188 -30.89 7.20 -16.29
C GLU A 188 -30.92 6.92 -14.79
N VAL A 189 -31.99 6.29 -14.27
CA VAL A 189 -32.10 5.90 -12.86
C VAL A 189 -30.95 4.94 -12.49
N ALA A 190 -30.63 3.95 -13.32
CA ALA A 190 -29.56 3.01 -13.06
C ALA A 190 -28.18 3.69 -13.03
N LEU A 191 -27.92 4.62 -13.95
CA LEU A 191 -26.68 5.39 -13.99
C LEU A 191 -26.53 6.30 -12.76
N LEU A 192 -27.60 6.96 -12.33
CA LEU A 192 -27.63 7.78 -11.13
C LEU A 192 -27.37 6.94 -9.86
N SER A 193 -28.02 5.78 -9.76
CA SER A 193 -27.80 4.85 -8.64
C SER A 193 -26.38 4.31 -8.62
N ALA A 194 -25.82 3.94 -9.78
CA ALA A 194 -24.44 3.50 -9.90
C ALA A 194 -23.43 4.59 -9.51
N LYS A 195 -23.64 5.83 -9.99
CA LYS A 195 -22.84 7.00 -9.60
C LYS A 195 -22.83 7.20 -8.09
N LYS A 196 -24.02 7.14 -7.46
CA LYS A 196 -24.17 7.28 -6.00
C LYS A 196 -23.51 6.13 -5.24
N ALA A 197 -23.73 4.88 -5.66
CA ALA A 197 -23.15 3.69 -5.03
C ALA A 197 -21.63 3.69 -5.08
N LEU A 198 -21.04 4.13 -6.19
CA LEU A 198 -19.58 4.22 -6.38
C LEU A 198 -18.98 5.55 -5.88
N LYS A 199 -19.80 6.48 -5.37
CA LYS A 199 -19.37 7.82 -4.88
C LYS A 199 -18.64 8.65 -5.95
N LEU A 200 -19.12 8.62 -7.19
CA LEU A 200 -18.52 9.32 -8.33
C LEU A 200 -19.11 10.72 -8.52
N ASP A 201 -19.07 11.56 -7.49
CA ASP A 201 -19.80 12.85 -7.46
C ASP A 201 -19.47 13.76 -8.66
N LYS A 202 -18.23 13.72 -9.17
CA LYS A 202 -17.76 14.56 -10.27
C LYS A 202 -18.05 14.00 -11.66
N LEU A 203 -18.56 12.77 -11.77
CA LEU A 203 -18.86 12.17 -13.07
C LEU A 203 -20.07 12.84 -13.73
N ASP A 204 -19.90 13.33 -14.94
CA ASP A 204 -20.99 13.81 -15.77
C ASP A 204 -21.64 12.62 -16.51
N LEU A 205 -22.90 12.36 -16.16
CA LEU A 205 -23.69 11.27 -16.73
C LEU A 205 -24.30 11.61 -18.09
N SER A 206 -24.33 12.90 -18.50
CA SER A 206 -24.94 13.31 -19.76
C SER A 206 -24.30 12.61 -20.95
N GLN A 207 -23.00 12.34 -20.89
CA GLN A 207 -22.23 11.67 -21.91
C GLN A 207 -22.46 10.15 -21.99
N LEU A 208 -23.18 9.55 -21.02
CA LEU A 208 -23.41 8.11 -20.93
C LEU A 208 -24.81 7.67 -21.33
N LYS A 209 -25.71 8.60 -21.65
CA LYS A 209 -27.11 8.30 -21.92
C LYS A 209 -27.31 7.36 -23.12
N ASP A 210 -26.55 7.60 -24.18
CA ASP A 210 -26.68 6.88 -25.47
C ASP A 210 -25.51 5.93 -25.76
N VAL A 211 -24.71 5.64 -24.74
CA VAL A 211 -23.50 4.82 -24.88
C VAL A 211 -23.82 3.36 -24.54
N ASN A 212 -23.16 2.42 -25.25
CA ASN A 212 -23.33 0.99 -24.97
C ASN A 212 -22.82 0.60 -23.58
N THR A 213 -23.32 -0.52 -23.07
CA THR A 213 -23.03 -1.03 -21.71
C THR A 213 -21.53 -1.14 -21.44
N LYS A 214 -20.75 -1.70 -22.37
CA LYS A 214 -19.29 -1.90 -22.17
C LYS A 214 -18.56 -0.57 -22.02
N THR A 215 -18.85 0.40 -22.88
CA THR A 215 -18.23 1.72 -22.78
C THR A 215 -18.64 2.44 -21.50
N THR A 216 -19.91 2.33 -21.11
CA THR A 216 -20.40 2.85 -19.81
C THR A 216 -19.61 2.26 -18.63
N GLN A 217 -19.41 0.94 -18.61
CA GLN A 217 -18.60 0.29 -17.56
C GLN A 217 -17.17 0.79 -17.53
N VAL A 218 -16.52 0.93 -18.69
CA VAL A 218 -15.14 1.44 -18.78
C VAL A 218 -15.04 2.86 -18.22
N VAL A 219 -15.98 3.74 -18.55
CA VAL A 219 -16.00 5.12 -18.05
C VAL A 219 -16.22 5.16 -16.54
N LEU A 220 -17.11 4.31 -16.01
CA LEU A 220 -17.33 4.22 -14.57
C LEU A 220 -16.09 3.70 -13.82
N ILE A 221 -15.41 2.69 -14.36
CA ILE A 221 -14.16 2.15 -13.77
C ILE A 221 -13.06 3.22 -13.81
N ASP A 222 -12.86 3.93 -14.93
CA ASP A 222 -11.88 5.01 -15.02
C ASP A 222 -12.16 6.13 -14.01
N ALA A 223 -13.42 6.54 -13.89
CA ALA A 223 -13.84 7.53 -12.89
C ALA A 223 -13.61 7.06 -11.46
N LEU A 224 -13.87 5.76 -11.17
CA LEU A 224 -13.63 5.16 -9.86
C LEU A 224 -12.13 5.14 -9.51
N VAL A 225 -11.28 4.72 -10.45
CA VAL A 225 -9.82 4.71 -10.27
C VAL A 225 -9.32 6.13 -10.00
N LYS A 226 -9.78 7.12 -10.74
CA LYS A 226 -9.43 8.54 -10.53
C LYS A 226 -9.91 9.07 -9.18
N GLU A 227 -11.14 8.77 -8.77
CA GLU A 227 -11.68 9.23 -7.47
C GLU A 227 -10.97 8.51 -6.32
N THR A 228 -10.72 7.20 -6.42
CA THR A 228 -9.96 6.43 -5.43
C THR A 228 -8.54 6.96 -5.28
N ARG A 229 -7.88 7.26 -6.40
CA ARG A 229 -6.55 7.87 -6.39
C ARG A 229 -6.56 9.26 -5.74
N THR A 230 -7.61 10.04 -5.95
CA THR A 230 -7.77 11.36 -5.32
C THR A 230 -8.02 11.24 -3.81
N GLU A 231 -8.78 10.23 -3.38
CA GLU A 231 -9.14 10.01 -1.98
C GLU A 231 -7.99 9.43 -1.17
N LEU A 232 -7.29 8.43 -1.71
CA LEU A 232 -6.23 7.68 -1.03
C LEU A 232 -4.82 8.19 -1.35
N GLY A 233 -4.68 9.06 -2.35
CA GLY A 233 -3.39 9.52 -2.88
C GLY A 233 -2.78 8.57 -3.90
N TYR A 234 -3.24 7.32 -3.97
CA TYR A 234 -2.69 6.26 -4.84
C TYR A 234 -3.76 5.37 -5.43
N ASN A 235 -3.34 4.63 -6.47
CA ASN A 235 -4.20 3.67 -7.12
C ASN A 235 -4.30 2.38 -6.29
N LEU A 236 -5.36 2.23 -5.51
CA LEU A 236 -5.63 1.03 -4.69
C LEU A 236 -5.67 -0.26 -5.52
N PHE A 237 -6.03 -0.18 -6.80
CA PHE A 237 -6.13 -1.33 -7.71
C PHE A 237 -4.79 -1.73 -8.34
N ALA A 238 -3.70 -1.01 -8.03
CA ALA A 238 -2.35 -1.37 -8.44
C ALA A 238 -1.57 -1.90 -7.24
N GLU A 239 -1.18 -3.16 -7.28
CA GLU A 239 -0.45 -3.84 -6.21
C GLU A 239 0.83 -3.09 -5.83
N SER A 240 1.53 -2.52 -6.80
CA SER A 240 2.72 -1.69 -6.57
C SER A 240 2.47 -0.44 -5.70
N SER A 241 1.21 -0.04 -5.52
CA SER A 241 0.83 1.09 -4.65
C SER A 241 0.56 0.68 -3.20
N TRP A 242 0.47 -0.62 -2.90
CA TRP A 242 0.10 -1.09 -1.57
C TRP A 242 1.15 -0.76 -0.51
N GLU A 243 2.42 -0.94 -0.83
CA GLU A 243 3.54 -0.55 0.04
C GLU A 243 3.43 0.91 0.48
N TYR A 244 3.04 1.78 -0.46
CA TYR A 244 2.87 3.19 -0.16
C TYR A 244 1.67 3.44 0.77
N LEU A 245 0.54 2.77 0.56
CA LEU A 245 -0.63 2.89 1.43
C LEU A 245 -0.30 2.40 2.86
N CYS A 246 0.55 1.37 3.00
CA CYS A 246 1.03 0.87 4.27
C CYS A 246 2.01 1.85 4.94
N ASP A 247 2.94 2.43 4.18
CA ASP A 247 3.80 3.50 4.68
C ASP A 247 2.99 4.71 5.15
N GLN A 248 1.95 5.06 4.40
CA GLN A 248 1.02 6.11 4.73
C GLN A 248 0.24 5.79 6.02
N PHE A 249 -0.21 4.55 6.20
CA PHE A 249 -0.89 4.12 7.41
C PHE A 249 0.00 4.33 8.65
N SER A 250 1.25 3.89 8.59
CA SER A 250 2.23 4.08 9.66
C SER A 250 2.51 5.57 9.92
N ALA A 251 2.76 6.36 8.88
CA ALA A 251 3.04 7.78 9.00
C ALA A 251 1.87 8.58 9.61
N ARG A 252 0.62 8.21 9.30
CA ARG A 252 -0.59 8.84 9.88
C ARG A 252 -0.73 8.65 11.37
N HIS A 253 -0.16 7.60 11.91
CA HIS A 253 -0.10 7.34 13.35
C HIS A 253 1.12 7.99 14.02
N GLY A 254 1.85 8.87 13.32
CA GLY A 254 3.00 9.60 13.86
C GLY A 254 4.32 8.83 13.79
N ALA A 255 4.34 7.68 13.12
CA ALA A 255 5.53 6.81 13.05
C ALA A 255 6.42 7.06 11.81
N GLY A 256 6.16 8.10 11.00
CA GLY A 256 6.78 8.31 9.70
C GLY A 256 8.31 8.34 9.72
N VAL A 257 8.92 9.12 10.62
CA VAL A 257 10.38 9.21 10.74
C VAL A 257 11.00 7.89 11.21
N HIS A 258 10.33 7.19 12.13
CA HIS A 258 10.80 5.91 12.66
C HIS A 258 10.71 4.80 11.61
N LEU A 259 9.65 4.81 10.80
CA LEU A 259 9.54 3.92 9.64
C LEU A 259 10.64 4.21 8.61
N ALA A 260 10.87 5.48 8.27
CA ALA A 260 11.94 5.88 7.35
C ALA A 260 13.32 5.41 7.84
N THR A 261 13.60 5.56 9.15
CA THR A 261 14.85 5.10 9.76
C THR A 261 14.98 3.58 9.72
N ALA A 262 13.91 2.85 10.06
CA ALA A 262 13.87 1.39 10.01
C ALA A 262 14.11 0.88 8.57
N LEU A 263 13.41 1.44 7.59
CA LEU A 263 13.59 1.10 6.17
C LEU A 263 15.03 1.36 5.71
N SER A 264 15.61 2.51 6.10
CA SER A 264 17.03 2.80 5.80
C SER A 264 17.97 1.72 6.34
N LYS A 265 17.74 1.25 7.57
CA LYS A 265 18.53 0.16 8.19
C LYS A 265 18.33 -1.18 7.47
N ILE A 266 17.09 -1.51 7.09
CA ILE A 266 16.76 -2.73 6.33
C ILE A 266 17.50 -2.71 5.00
N TYR A 267 17.41 -1.62 4.26
CA TYR A 267 18.07 -1.49 2.95
C TYR A 267 19.59 -1.52 3.06
N LYS A 268 20.18 -0.78 4.01
CA LYS A 268 21.64 -0.80 4.24
C LYS A 268 22.13 -2.21 4.58
N SER A 269 21.36 -2.99 5.35
CA SER A 269 21.69 -4.37 5.72
C SER A 269 21.63 -5.33 4.53
N ASN A 270 20.56 -5.27 3.76
CA ASN A 270 20.36 -6.13 2.60
C ASN A 270 21.40 -5.86 1.52
N TYR A 271 21.78 -4.61 1.30
CA TYR A 271 22.86 -4.25 0.38
C TYR A 271 24.23 -4.83 0.81
N ASN A 272 24.53 -4.82 2.11
CA ASN A 272 25.80 -5.35 2.60
C ASN A 272 25.90 -6.88 2.54
N ILE A 273 24.82 -7.59 2.84
CA ILE A 273 24.78 -9.07 2.80
C ILE A 273 24.80 -9.55 1.35
N SER A 274 23.99 -8.95 0.48
CA SER A 274 23.88 -9.33 -0.94
C SER A 274 25.22 -9.14 -1.68
N TYR A 275 25.97 -8.08 -1.38
CA TYR A 275 27.23 -7.79 -2.08
C TYR A 275 28.37 -8.77 -1.70
N ARG A 276 28.54 -9.09 -0.43
CA ARG A 276 29.56 -10.04 0.04
C ARG A 276 29.22 -11.48 -0.35
N SER A 277 27.99 -11.90 -0.10
CA SER A 277 27.55 -13.25 -0.43
C SER A 277 27.53 -13.48 -1.95
N LEU A 278 27.12 -12.48 -2.72
CA LEU A 278 27.14 -12.56 -4.18
C LEU A 278 28.57 -12.60 -4.74
N ALA A 279 29.47 -11.74 -4.26
CA ALA A 279 30.85 -11.73 -4.71
C ALA A 279 31.56 -13.07 -4.37
N VAL A 280 31.33 -13.60 -3.15
CA VAL A 280 31.82 -14.90 -2.74
C VAL A 280 31.15 -16.03 -3.55
N TYR A 281 29.84 -15.98 -3.74
CA TYR A 281 29.11 -16.95 -4.55
C TYR A 281 29.60 -16.95 -6.01
N LEU A 282 29.71 -15.78 -6.65
CA LEU A 282 30.22 -15.66 -8.01
C LEU A 282 31.66 -16.11 -8.13
N ALA A 283 32.53 -15.84 -7.12
CA ALA A 283 33.89 -16.30 -7.09
C ALA A 283 33.96 -17.85 -6.99
N VAL A 284 33.16 -18.44 -6.11
CA VAL A 284 33.07 -19.90 -5.96
C VAL A 284 32.53 -20.56 -7.24
N GLU A 285 31.50 -19.96 -7.85
CA GLU A 285 30.92 -20.50 -9.08
C GLU A 285 31.82 -20.28 -10.30
N MET A 286 32.55 -19.18 -10.38
CA MET A 286 33.60 -19.00 -11.39
C MET A 286 34.70 -20.07 -11.27
N ILE A 287 35.09 -20.39 -10.04
CA ILE A 287 36.06 -21.47 -9.79
C ILE A 287 35.50 -22.82 -10.24
N LYS A 288 34.23 -23.12 -9.96
CA LYS A 288 33.55 -24.33 -10.43
C LYS A 288 33.48 -24.41 -11.97
N VAL A 289 33.13 -23.30 -12.63
CA VAL A 289 33.08 -23.21 -14.09
C VAL A 289 34.45 -23.47 -14.70
N ILE A 290 35.52 -22.90 -14.11
CA ILE A 290 36.88 -23.11 -14.55
C ILE A 290 37.31 -24.58 -14.37
N LEU A 291 36.84 -25.23 -13.28
CA LEU A 291 37.19 -26.62 -12.96
C LEU A 291 36.39 -27.66 -13.75
N ILE A 292 35.16 -27.37 -14.16
CA ILE A 292 34.25 -28.38 -14.71
C ILE A 292 33.95 -28.17 -16.21
N SER A 293 34.31 -27.01 -16.80
CA SER A 293 34.13 -26.69 -18.24
C SER A 293 32.75 -27.03 -18.80
N ASN A 294 31.67 -26.87 -18.02
CA ASN A 294 30.34 -27.35 -18.36
C ASN A 294 29.40 -26.20 -18.77
N LEU A 295 29.11 -26.08 -20.07
CA LEU A 295 28.17 -25.08 -20.63
C LEU A 295 26.77 -25.12 -20.02
N ALA A 296 26.33 -26.28 -19.53
CA ALA A 296 25.03 -26.42 -18.85
C ALA A 296 24.95 -25.59 -17.58
N PHE A 297 26.08 -25.39 -16.88
CA PHE A 297 26.12 -24.59 -15.66
C PHE A 297 25.92 -23.10 -15.93
N LEU A 298 26.41 -22.56 -17.03
CA LEU A 298 26.14 -21.19 -17.44
C LEU A 298 24.64 -20.98 -17.71
N GLY A 299 23.94 -22.00 -18.23
CA GLY A 299 22.48 -21.98 -18.40
C GLY A 299 21.73 -21.95 -17.06
N ILE A 300 22.18 -22.74 -16.07
CA ILE A 300 21.59 -22.75 -14.72
C ILE A 300 21.87 -21.43 -13.99
N LEU A 301 23.08 -20.91 -14.07
CA LEU A 301 23.43 -19.59 -13.50
C LEU A 301 22.55 -18.48 -14.10
N PHE A 302 22.37 -18.50 -15.42
CA PHE A 302 21.48 -17.57 -16.12
C PHE A 302 20.03 -17.72 -15.67
N LEU A 303 19.57 -18.97 -15.46
CA LEU A 303 18.20 -19.24 -14.98
C LEU A 303 18.00 -18.77 -13.54
N VAL A 304 18.96 -18.98 -12.64
CA VAL A 304 18.94 -18.49 -11.25
C VAL A 304 18.92 -16.96 -11.23
N VAL A 305 19.73 -16.30 -12.06
CA VAL A 305 19.74 -14.84 -12.20
C VAL A 305 18.37 -14.34 -12.71
N MET A 306 17.74 -15.08 -13.61
CA MET A 306 16.43 -14.72 -14.16
C MET A 306 15.30 -14.96 -13.16
N LEU A 307 15.35 -16.00 -12.34
CA LEU A 307 14.33 -16.31 -11.32
C LEU A 307 14.42 -15.35 -10.14
N ASP A 308 15.62 -15.02 -9.66
CA ASP A 308 15.83 -14.05 -8.56
C ASP A 308 15.41 -12.63 -8.95
N SER A 309 15.40 -12.32 -10.25
CA SER A 309 14.94 -11.04 -10.76
C SER A 309 13.40 -10.85 -10.73
N GLN A 310 12.62 -11.92 -10.56
CA GLN A 310 11.17 -11.83 -10.45
C GLN A 310 10.70 -11.35 -9.09
N ASP A 311 11.44 -11.66 -8.02
CA ASP A 311 11.08 -11.26 -6.65
C ASP A 311 11.38 -9.78 -6.34
N GLY A 312 12.26 -9.12 -7.10
CA GLY A 312 12.59 -7.71 -6.92
C GLY A 312 11.68 -6.71 -7.64
N GLY A 313 10.72 -7.18 -8.42
CA GLY A 313 9.91 -6.36 -9.34
C GLY A 313 8.80 -5.52 -8.71
N GLY A 314 8.41 -5.78 -7.48
CA GLY A 314 7.27 -5.14 -6.80
C GLY A 314 7.63 -3.99 -5.86
N TYR A 315 8.86 -3.95 -5.34
CA TYR A 315 9.23 -2.94 -4.36
C TYR A 315 9.72 -1.64 -5.00
N ASP A 316 9.15 -0.53 -4.56
CA ASP A 316 9.59 0.80 -4.93
C ASP A 316 11.04 1.06 -4.47
N LEU A 317 11.75 1.94 -5.19
CA LEU A 317 13.08 2.36 -4.78
C LEU A 317 13.04 2.93 -3.35
N PRO A 318 13.98 2.56 -2.48
CA PRO A 318 14.02 3.03 -1.09
C PRO A 318 13.89 4.55 -0.95
N SER A 319 14.60 5.30 -1.81
CA SER A 319 14.54 6.75 -1.84
C SER A 319 13.14 7.29 -2.22
N ALA A 320 12.40 6.58 -3.07
CA ALA A 320 11.04 6.98 -3.44
C ALA A 320 10.08 6.80 -2.26
N ARG A 321 10.19 5.71 -1.49
CA ARG A 321 9.40 5.50 -0.28
C ARG A 321 9.65 6.59 0.76
N LEU A 322 10.93 6.89 1.06
CA LEU A 322 11.29 7.95 2.01
C LEU A 322 10.81 9.34 1.57
N LYS A 323 10.95 9.67 0.28
CA LYS A 323 10.41 10.92 -0.28
C LYS A 323 8.91 11.04 -0.05
N ARG A 324 8.16 9.98 -0.28
CA ARG A 324 6.70 9.97 -0.08
C ARG A 324 6.30 10.18 1.37
N ILE A 325 7.01 9.54 2.32
CA ILE A 325 6.79 9.77 3.77
C ILE A 325 7.05 11.24 4.11
N ARG A 326 8.15 11.83 3.59
CA ARG A 326 8.48 13.25 3.75
C ARG A 326 7.39 14.16 3.19
N ASP A 327 6.92 13.88 1.98
CA ASP A 327 5.92 14.70 1.29
C ASP A 327 4.58 14.68 2.01
N GLN A 328 4.22 13.57 2.65
CA GLN A 328 3.06 13.50 3.55
C GLN A 328 3.23 14.41 4.77
N ALA A 329 4.37 14.35 5.43
CA ALA A 329 4.68 15.25 6.54
C ALA A 329 4.60 16.74 6.11
N THR A 330 5.13 17.05 4.91
CA THR A 330 5.06 18.39 4.34
C THR A 330 3.62 18.82 4.04
N GLN A 331 2.78 17.93 3.52
CA GLN A 331 1.36 18.24 3.28
C GLN A 331 0.62 18.52 4.59
N TYR A 332 0.95 17.77 5.64
CA TYR A 332 0.35 18.01 6.94
C TYR A 332 0.72 19.36 7.54
N LEU A 333 1.92 19.89 7.29
CA LEU A 333 2.30 21.26 7.69
C LEU A 333 1.39 22.33 7.08
N LYS A 334 0.74 22.06 5.94
CA LYS A 334 -0.19 22.98 5.29
C LYS A 334 -1.54 23.08 6.02
N ASN A 335 -1.83 22.16 6.92
CA ASN A 335 -3.05 22.21 7.73
C ASN A 335 -2.96 23.36 8.73
N LYS A 336 -3.92 24.29 8.65
CA LYS A 336 -3.98 25.48 9.51
C LYS A 336 -4.34 25.17 10.97
N GLN A 337 -4.80 23.96 11.26
CA GLN A 337 -5.34 23.57 12.58
C GLN A 337 -4.30 22.87 13.48
N ILE A 338 -3.05 22.67 13.01
CA ILE A 338 -2.00 22.07 13.84
C ILE A 338 -1.41 23.06 14.83
N SER A 339 -1.13 22.58 16.04
CA SER A 339 -0.46 23.34 17.08
C SER A 339 0.99 23.66 16.71
N ASP A 340 1.57 24.73 17.30
CA ASP A 340 2.97 25.08 17.06
C ASP A 340 3.95 24.00 17.53
N VAL A 341 3.60 23.25 18.58
CA VAL A 341 4.40 22.12 19.07
C VAL A 341 4.43 21.00 18.04
N GLU A 342 3.28 20.66 17.51
CA GLU A 342 3.10 19.64 16.48
C GLU A 342 3.78 20.05 15.16
N ARG A 343 3.69 21.33 14.81
CA ARG A 343 4.38 21.91 13.64
C ARG A 343 5.90 21.75 13.75
N ARG A 344 6.50 22.06 14.91
CA ARG A 344 7.93 21.88 15.15
C ARG A 344 8.33 20.41 15.03
N ARG A 345 7.57 19.52 15.66
CA ARG A 345 7.82 18.07 15.57
C ARG A 345 7.86 17.60 14.12
N ILE A 346 6.90 18.02 13.30
CA ILE A 346 6.85 17.61 11.89
C ILE A 346 8.02 18.20 11.09
N LEU A 347 8.45 19.43 11.39
CA LEU A 347 9.65 20.00 10.77
C LEU A 347 10.90 19.19 11.11
N ASP A 348 11.06 18.77 12.37
CA ASP A 348 12.17 17.94 12.81
C ASP A 348 12.13 16.54 12.14
N GLU A 349 10.93 15.98 11.94
CA GLU A 349 10.73 14.74 11.19
C GLU A 349 11.17 14.90 9.73
N ILE A 350 10.76 15.97 9.05
CA ILE A 350 11.14 16.26 7.66
C ILE A 350 12.65 16.40 7.54
N GLU A 351 13.29 17.16 8.44
CA GLU A 351 14.74 17.33 8.44
C GLU A 351 15.48 15.99 8.64
N SER A 352 14.95 15.15 9.52
CA SER A 352 15.52 13.80 9.77
C SER A 352 15.41 12.90 8.54
N ILE A 353 14.28 12.93 7.85
CA ILE A 353 14.09 12.17 6.60
C ILE A 353 14.97 12.71 5.47
N ASP A 354 15.13 14.03 5.36
CA ASP A 354 16.02 14.66 4.37
C ASP A 354 17.49 14.27 4.60
N LYS A 355 17.95 14.16 5.85
CA LYS A 355 19.28 13.62 6.18
C LYS A 355 19.43 12.16 5.72
N LEU A 356 18.42 11.32 5.98
CA LEU A 356 18.41 9.93 5.51
C LEU A 356 18.45 9.85 3.98
N LEU A 357 17.70 10.69 3.28
CA LEU A 357 17.69 10.76 1.81
C LEU A 357 19.05 11.17 1.25
N ALA A 358 19.73 12.14 1.89
CA ALA A 358 21.07 12.57 1.49
C ALA A 358 22.12 11.46 1.66
N GLU A 359 21.98 10.61 2.68
CA GLU A 359 22.85 9.46 2.90
C GLU A 359 22.57 8.27 1.97
N MET A 360 21.36 8.19 1.43
CA MET A 360 20.96 7.14 0.51
C MET A 360 21.57 7.36 -0.86
N THR A 361 22.71 6.75 -1.11
CA THR A 361 23.18 6.59 -2.49
C THR A 361 22.32 5.52 -3.17
N ASN A 362 21.63 5.89 -4.24
CA ASN A 362 20.91 4.97 -5.14
C ASN A 362 21.93 4.05 -5.87
N ARG A 363 22.63 3.20 -5.11
CA ARG A 363 23.55 2.23 -5.70
C ARG A 363 22.69 1.15 -6.36
N LYS A 364 22.77 1.06 -7.66
CA LYS A 364 22.21 -0.07 -8.40
C LYS A 364 22.92 -1.34 -7.95
N GLN A 365 22.17 -2.39 -7.62
CA GLN A 365 22.74 -3.71 -7.37
C GLN A 365 23.42 -4.22 -8.64
N LEU A 366 24.53 -4.95 -8.51
CA LEU A 366 25.22 -5.55 -9.67
C LEU A 366 24.27 -6.40 -10.52
N PHE A 367 23.38 -7.15 -9.88
CA PHE A 367 22.30 -7.91 -10.52
C PHE A 367 21.39 -7.04 -11.38
N THR A 368 21.04 -5.88 -10.90
CA THR A 368 20.23 -4.93 -11.64
C THR A 368 20.93 -4.45 -12.92
N TYR A 369 22.24 -4.19 -12.84
CA TYR A 369 23.04 -3.86 -14.03
C TYR A 369 23.08 -5.02 -15.02
N ILE A 370 23.31 -6.24 -14.55
CA ILE A 370 23.34 -7.45 -15.38
C ILE A 370 21.97 -7.66 -16.04
N HIS A 371 20.90 -7.57 -15.26
CA HIS A 371 19.53 -7.75 -15.78
C HIS A 371 19.13 -6.64 -16.77
N GLU A 372 19.47 -5.38 -16.48
CA GLU A 372 19.26 -4.27 -17.41
C GLU A 372 20.09 -4.40 -18.69
N PHE A 373 21.29 -5.03 -18.61
CA PHE A 373 22.10 -5.28 -19.79
C PHE A 373 21.44 -6.28 -20.73
N PHE A 374 20.85 -7.35 -20.21
CA PHE A 374 20.25 -8.42 -20.99
C PHE A 374 18.76 -8.22 -21.32
N SER A 375 18.02 -7.43 -20.56
CA SER A 375 16.59 -7.23 -20.76
C SER A 375 16.22 -5.80 -21.12
N LYS A 376 15.88 -5.58 -22.40
CA LYS A 376 15.35 -4.29 -22.89
C LYS A 376 14.05 -3.92 -22.15
N ARG A 377 13.17 -4.90 -21.93
CA ARG A 377 11.89 -4.69 -21.23
C ARG A 377 12.09 -4.14 -19.81
N THR A 378 13.00 -4.67 -19.04
CA THR A 378 13.31 -4.20 -17.68
C THR A 378 13.89 -2.78 -17.66
N ARG A 379 14.71 -2.42 -18.66
CA ARG A 379 15.18 -1.05 -18.83
C ARG A 379 14.06 -0.08 -19.13
N ASP A 380 13.17 -0.46 -20.04
CA ASP A 380 12.06 0.38 -20.46
C ASP A 380 11.03 0.56 -19.33
N GLU A 381 10.69 -0.50 -18.60
CA GLU A 381 9.82 -0.44 -17.43
C GLU A 381 10.41 0.43 -16.31
N ARG A 382 11.71 0.35 -16.09
CA ARG A 382 12.39 1.17 -15.09
C ARG A 382 12.51 2.64 -15.52
N ALA A 383 12.81 2.90 -16.79
CA ALA A 383 12.80 4.25 -17.34
C ALA A 383 11.40 4.87 -17.25
N TYR A 384 10.37 4.09 -17.53
CA TYR A 384 8.97 4.49 -17.39
C TYR A 384 8.59 4.80 -15.94
N ARG A 385 8.95 3.94 -14.98
CA ARG A 385 8.73 4.21 -13.54
C ARG A 385 9.47 5.45 -13.08
N LYS A 386 10.74 5.61 -13.48
CA LYS A 386 11.52 6.81 -13.14
C LYS A 386 10.85 8.07 -13.69
N LEU A 387 10.39 8.03 -14.94
CA LEU A 387 9.67 9.13 -15.56
C LEU A 387 8.34 9.43 -14.84
N GLN A 388 7.60 8.39 -14.43
CA GLN A 388 6.40 8.58 -13.62
C GLN A 388 6.70 9.28 -12.30
N TYR A 389 7.76 8.87 -11.58
CA TYR A 389 8.16 9.54 -10.34
C TYR A 389 8.57 10.99 -10.55
N GLU A 390 9.32 11.27 -11.61
CA GLU A 390 9.72 12.65 -11.96
C GLU A 390 8.49 13.50 -12.33
N LEU A 391 7.54 12.96 -13.06
CA LEU A 391 6.28 13.64 -13.41
C LEU A 391 5.39 13.85 -12.16
N GLU A 392 5.34 12.89 -11.25
CA GLU A 392 4.63 13.04 -9.97
C GLU A 392 5.30 14.09 -9.10
N ASP A 393 6.63 14.12 -8.99
CA ASP A 393 7.42 15.16 -8.28
C ASP A 393 7.13 16.56 -8.87
N ILE A 394 7.08 16.68 -10.20
CA ILE A 394 6.76 17.95 -10.88
C ILE A 394 5.29 18.34 -10.63
N ALA A 395 4.36 17.40 -10.73
CA ALA A 395 2.93 17.66 -10.50
C ALA A 395 2.61 18.02 -9.04
N MET A 396 3.43 17.56 -8.10
CA MET A 396 3.29 17.83 -6.67
C MET A 396 4.01 19.11 -6.23
N ASN A 397 4.85 19.68 -7.07
CA ASN A 397 5.61 20.90 -6.75
C ASN A 397 4.72 22.13 -6.88
N ASP A 398 4.37 22.76 -5.76
CA ASP A 398 3.53 23.96 -5.68
C ASP A 398 4.03 25.13 -6.56
N LEU A 399 5.32 25.21 -6.81
CA LEU A 399 5.90 26.26 -7.67
C LEU A 399 5.51 26.04 -9.14
N TYR A 400 5.48 24.79 -9.62
CA TYR A 400 5.04 24.50 -10.99
C TYR A 400 3.53 24.67 -11.14
N VAL A 401 2.74 24.28 -10.12
CA VAL A 401 1.28 24.49 -10.13
C VAL A 401 0.96 25.97 -10.18
N LYS A 402 1.61 26.79 -9.33
CA LYS A 402 1.43 28.24 -9.33
C LYS A 402 1.93 28.90 -10.62
N ALA A 403 3.08 28.45 -11.17
CA ALA A 403 3.58 28.96 -12.45
C ALA A 403 2.63 28.63 -13.60
N ALA A 404 2.01 27.44 -13.61
CA ALA A 404 1.00 27.07 -14.61
C ALA A 404 -0.28 27.90 -14.45
N GLU A 405 -0.72 28.17 -13.21
CA GLU A 405 -1.87 29.04 -12.94
C GLU A 405 -1.60 30.49 -13.39
N PHE A 406 -0.41 31.06 -13.11
CA PHE A 406 -0.02 32.39 -13.59
C PHE A 406 0.02 32.47 -15.12
N LYS A 407 0.49 31.42 -15.78
CA LYS A 407 0.55 31.38 -17.25
C LYS A 407 -0.86 31.28 -17.89
N LEU A 408 -1.80 30.62 -17.24
CA LEU A 408 -3.20 30.57 -17.66
C LEU A 408 -3.93 31.91 -17.45
N MET A 409 -3.64 32.62 -16.35
CA MET A 409 -4.21 33.96 -16.07
C MET A 409 -3.63 35.07 -16.94
N GLY A 410 -2.40 34.91 -17.44
CA GLY A 410 -1.76 35.88 -18.32
C GLY A 410 -2.16 35.81 -19.80
N ASN A 411 -2.96 34.80 -20.19
CA ASN A 411 -3.48 34.61 -21.54
C ASN A 411 -4.99 34.94 -21.67
N THR A 412 -5.59 35.52 -20.62
CA THR A 412 -6.94 36.10 -20.62
C THR A 412 -6.86 37.60 -20.56
#